data_68eb29987955bd952b62d87a8023b392
#
_entry.id   68eb29987955bd952b62d87a8023b392
#
_cell.length_a   1.000
_cell.length_b   1.000
_cell.length_c   1.000
_cell.angle_alpha   90.00
_cell.angle_beta   90.00
_cell.angle_gamma   90.00
#
_symmetry.space_group_name_H-M   'P 1'
#
loop_
_entity.id
_entity.type
_entity.pdbx_description
1 polymer ?
#
loop_
_entity_poly.entity_id
_entity_poly.type
_entity_poly.pdbx_seq_one_letter_code
_entity_poly.pdbx_strand_id
1 'polypeptide(L)'
;MSEKIKVAVLVSGGGTNLQALIDKEADGQIPDAHIVKVIASREDAFALERAAKAGIETAVAKEPQQVMEELQKSGADMIVLAGYMKVLPKEIIERYRNKIINIHPSLIPKYCGKGFYGKRVHKAVLEGGEKESGATVHFVDEGVDTGEIILQEKVPVLEGDTPD
;
A
#
# COMPACT_ATOMS: atom_id res chain seq x y z
N MET A 1 23.41 7.77 16.44
CA MET A 1 21.97 7.74 16.02
C MET A 1 21.84 6.91 14.75
N SER A 2 20.95 5.94 14.76
CA SER A 2 20.65 5.19 13.56
C SER A 2 19.86 6.07 12.58
N GLU A 3 20.18 5.99 11.31
CA GLU A 3 19.40 6.65 10.28
C GLU A 3 18.04 5.98 10.14
N LYS A 4 17.02 6.77 9.87
CA LYS A 4 15.69 6.23 9.60
C LYS A 4 15.66 5.52 8.25
N ILE A 5 14.87 4.45 8.18
CA ILE A 5 14.61 3.75 6.93
C ILE A 5 13.81 4.68 6.01
N LYS A 6 14.30 4.89 4.81
CA LYS A 6 13.62 5.74 3.81
C LYS A 6 12.57 4.92 3.09
N VAL A 7 11.33 5.37 3.13
CA VAL A 7 10.18 4.66 2.56
C VAL A 7 9.59 5.45 1.40
N ALA A 8 9.41 4.77 0.27
CA ALA A 8 8.58 5.27 -0.82
C ALA A 8 7.22 4.58 -0.76
N VAL A 9 6.15 5.36 -0.88
CA VAL A 9 4.78 4.83 -0.87
C VAL A 9 4.20 4.95 -2.27
N LEU A 10 3.73 3.84 -2.83
CA LEU A 10 3.10 3.78 -4.14
C LEU A 10 1.58 3.74 -3.97
N VAL A 11 0.88 4.58 -4.73
CA VAL A 11 -0.56 4.79 -4.61
C VAL A 11 -1.23 4.85 -5.97
N SER A 12 -2.54 4.65 -6.01
CA SER A 12 -3.34 4.81 -7.24
C SER A 12 -4.61 5.62 -7.05
N GLY A 13 -5.09 5.76 -5.83
CA GLY A 13 -6.41 6.34 -5.55
C GLY A 13 -6.44 7.36 -4.43
N GLY A 14 -7.41 7.22 -3.53
CA GLY A 14 -7.72 8.21 -2.49
C GLY A 14 -6.67 8.40 -1.41
N GLY A 15 -5.85 7.38 -1.13
CA GLY A 15 -4.73 7.50 -0.20
C GLY A 15 -5.10 7.44 1.27
N THR A 16 -6.17 6.73 1.64
CA THR A 16 -6.54 6.60 3.06
C THR A 16 -5.50 5.84 3.87
N ASN A 17 -4.90 4.79 3.31
CA ASN A 17 -3.80 4.07 3.95
C ASN A 17 -2.54 4.94 4.02
N LEU A 18 -2.26 5.71 2.97
CA LEU A 18 -1.17 6.69 3.00
C LEU A 18 -1.38 7.71 4.12
N GLN A 19 -2.59 8.24 4.26
CA GLN A 19 -2.89 9.20 5.31
C GLN A 19 -2.65 8.61 6.70
N ALA A 20 -3.04 7.35 6.91
CA ALA A 20 -2.78 6.66 8.17
C ALA A 20 -1.28 6.56 8.46
N LEU A 21 -0.46 6.28 7.45
CA LEU A 21 1.00 6.23 7.60
C LEU A 21 1.58 7.61 7.92
N ILE A 22 1.12 8.65 7.24
CA ILE A 22 1.53 10.03 7.48
C ILE A 22 1.21 10.45 8.92
N ASP A 23 0.00 10.18 9.36
CA ASP A 23 -0.46 10.54 10.70
C ASP A 23 0.36 9.83 11.78
N LYS A 24 0.62 8.54 11.60
CA LYS A 24 1.41 7.75 12.56
C LYS A 24 2.88 8.15 12.58
N GLU A 25 3.44 8.53 11.47
CA GLU A 25 4.80 9.08 11.46
C GLU A 25 4.84 10.41 12.24
N ALA A 26 3.89 11.30 11.99
CA ALA A 26 3.78 12.59 12.67
C ALA A 26 3.61 12.43 14.20
N ASP A 27 2.85 11.41 14.63
CA ASP A 27 2.61 11.12 16.04
C ASP A 27 3.78 10.39 16.72
N GLY A 28 4.84 10.08 15.99
CA GLY A 28 5.99 9.36 16.53
C GLY A 28 5.79 7.87 16.72
N GLN A 29 4.73 7.29 16.14
CA GLN A 29 4.45 5.85 16.23
C GLN A 29 5.26 5.02 15.23
N ILE A 30 5.94 5.66 14.29
CA ILE A 30 6.86 5.01 13.34
C ILE A 30 8.23 5.71 13.45
N PRO A 31 8.95 5.51 14.58
CA PRO A 31 10.16 6.29 14.84
C PRO A 31 11.35 5.92 13.95
N ASP A 32 11.37 4.71 13.41
CA ASP A 32 12.51 4.17 12.67
C ASP A 32 12.40 4.32 11.14
N ALA A 33 11.31 4.89 10.66
CA ALA A 33 11.08 5.06 9.23
C ALA A 33 10.60 6.48 8.91
N HIS A 34 10.88 6.91 7.68
CA HIS A 34 10.46 8.22 7.18
C HIS A 34 9.99 8.08 5.74
N ILE A 35 8.81 8.60 5.44
CA ILE A 35 8.26 8.63 4.09
C ILE A 35 8.97 9.74 3.31
N VAL A 36 9.77 9.36 2.33
CA VAL A 36 10.56 10.31 1.53
C VAL A 36 9.90 10.69 0.21
N LYS A 37 9.00 9.82 -0.29
CA LYS A 37 8.35 10.07 -1.58
C LYS A 37 7.05 9.30 -1.71
N VAL A 38 6.09 9.91 -2.40
CA VAL A 38 4.84 9.25 -2.79
C VAL A 38 4.78 9.23 -4.31
N ILE A 39 4.63 8.05 -4.88
CA ILE A 39 4.59 7.84 -6.32
C ILE A 39 3.20 7.32 -6.70
N ALA A 40 2.49 8.07 -7.53
CA ALA A 40 1.16 7.69 -7.98
C ALA A 40 1.19 7.12 -9.39
N SER A 41 0.35 6.12 -9.64
CA SER A 41 0.18 5.55 -10.98
C SER A 41 -0.72 6.40 -11.88
N ARG A 42 -1.39 7.41 -11.31
CA ARG A 42 -2.35 8.28 -11.99
C ARG A 42 -2.20 9.72 -11.51
N GLU A 43 -2.39 10.65 -12.44
CA GLU A 43 -2.32 12.10 -12.14
C GLU A 43 -3.47 12.57 -11.24
N ASP A 44 -4.62 11.91 -11.32
CA ASP A 44 -5.83 12.27 -10.58
C ASP A 44 -5.94 11.58 -9.21
N ALA A 45 -4.89 10.91 -8.74
CA ALA A 45 -4.88 10.27 -7.44
C ALA A 45 -4.94 11.32 -6.31
N PHE A 46 -5.99 11.29 -5.50
CA PHE A 46 -6.13 12.20 -4.37
C PHE A 46 -5.01 12.03 -3.34
N ALA A 47 -4.41 10.85 -3.28
CA ALA A 47 -3.24 10.59 -2.45
C ALA A 47 -2.11 11.61 -2.66
N LEU A 48 -1.96 12.14 -3.88
CA LEU A 48 -0.97 13.17 -4.18
C LEU A 48 -1.21 14.47 -3.39
N GLU A 49 -2.48 14.86 -3.22
CA GLU A 49 -2.83 16.03 -2.41
C GLU A 49 -2.52 15.82 -0.93
N ARG A 50 -2.76 14.60 -0.42
CA ARG A 50 -2.44 14.24 0.96
C ARG A 50 -0.94 14.34 1.22
N ALA A 51 -0.13 13.81 0.30
CA ALA A 51 1.32 13.89 0.39
C ALA A 51 1.83 15.33 0.32
N ALA A 52 1.30 16.11 -0.60
CA ALA A 52 1.69 17.52 -0.77
C ALA A 52 1.39 18.33 0.50
N LYS A 53 0.23 18.13 1.11
CA LYS A 53 -0.14 18.80 2.38
C LYS A 53 0.80 18.43 3.53
N ALA A 54 1.34 17.22 3.51
CA ALA A 54 2.29 16.75 4.51
C ALA A 54 3.75 17.14 4.20
N GLY A 55 3.98 17.86 3.10
CA GLY A 55 5.33 18.27 2.69
C GLY A 55 6.17 17.14 2.10
N ILE A 56 5.55 16.07 1.64
CA ILE A 56 6.23 14.91 1.05
C ILE A 56 6.36 15.12 -0.47
N GLU A 57 7.54 14.83 -1.01
CA GLU A 57 7.79 14.87 -2.45
C GLU A 57 6.86 13.88 -3.18
N THR A 58 6.30 14.31 -4.30
CA THR A 58 5.38 13.49 -5.10
C THR A 58 5.90 13.32 -6.51
N ALA A 59 5.49 12.21 -7.15
CA ALA A 59 5.72 11.96 -8.57
C ALA A 59 4.57 11.14 -9.15
N VAL A 60 4.37 11.27 -10.45
CA VAL A 60 3.46 10.41 -11.20
C VAL A 60 4.30 9.54 -12.13
N ALA A 61 4.12 8.23 -12.02
CA ALA A 61 4.84 7.25 -12.84
C ALA A 61 3.84 6.23 -13.36
N LYS A 62 3.56 6.30 -14.65
CA LYS A 62 2.55 5.45 -15.31
C LYS A 62 3.15 4.17 -15.86
N GLU A 63 4.42 4.21 -16.27
CA GLU A 63 5.12 3.09 -16.87
C GLU A 63 6.15 2.49 -15.92
N PRO A 64 6.45 1.17 -16.04
CA PRO A 64 7.39 0.50 -15.15
C PRO A 64 8.76 1.18 -15.05
N GLN A 65 9.29 1.65 -16.17
CA GLN A 65 10.58 2.34 -16.19
C GLN A 65 10.54 3.64 -15.38
N GLN A 66 9.45 4.39 -15.49
CA GLN A 66 9.27 5.63 -14.74
C GLN A 66 9.21 5.37 -13.24
N VAL A 67 8.54 4.27 -12.84
CA VAL A 67 8.48 3.87 -11.43
C VAL A 67 9.88 3.58 -10.90
N MET A 68 10.67 2.81 -11.65
CA MET A 68 12.05 2.49 -11.26
C MET A 68 12.90 3.76 -11.13
N GLU A 69 12.81 4.67 -12.09
CA GLU A 69 13.56 5.93 -12.07
C GLU A 69 13.21 6.77 -10.83
N GLU A 70 11.91 6.90 -10.52
CA GLU A 70 11.47 7.67 -9.36
C GLU A 70 11.90 7.02 -8.04
N LEU A 71 11.89 5.69 -7.97
CA LEU A 71 12.39 4.96 -6.81
C LEU A 71 13.88 5.20 -6.61
N GLN A 72 14.67 5.16 -7.68
CA GLN A 72 16.12 5.41 -7.61
C GLN A 72 16.40 6.84 -7.18
N LYS A 73 15.69 7.83 -7.72
CA LYS A 73 15.83 9.24 -7.34
C LYS A 73 15.49 9.47 -5.86
N SER A 74 14.52 8.74 -5.34
CA SER A 74 14.09 8.89 -3.95
C SER A 74 15.10 8.43 -2.93
N GLY A 75 15.98 7.51 -3.31
CA GLY A 75 16.89 6.86 -2.38
C GLY A 75 16.19 5.96 -1.38
N ALA A 76 14.97 5.53 -1.66
CA ALA A 76 14.20 4.70 -0.74
C ALA A 76 14.87 3.35 -0.50
N ASP A 77 14.84 2.92 0.75
CA ASP A 77 15.32 1.61 1.18
C ASP A 77 14.20 0.57 1.13
N MET A 78 12.95 1.02 1.22
CA MET A 78 11.76 0.17 1.33
C MET A 78 10.60 0.78 0.57
N ILE A 79 9.73 -0.08 0.05
CA ILE A 79 8.54 0.32 -0.70
C ILE A 79 7.29 -0.18 0.03
N VAL A 80 6.30 0.70 0.18
CA VAL A 80 4.96 0.34 0.69
C VAL A 80 3.95 0.56 -0.42
N LEU A 81 3.18 -0.47 -0.76
CA LEU A 81 2.06 -0.37 -1.68
C LEU A 81 0.80 -0.06 -0.86
N ALA A 82 0.25 1.12 -1.04
CA ALA A 82 -0.92 1.59 -0.30
C ALA A 82 -2.06 1.88 -1.29
N GLY A 83 -2.82 0.86 -1.63
CA GLY A 83 -3.86 0.95 -2.65
C GLY A 83 -3.30 1.12 -4.06
N TYR A 84 -2.16 0.54 -4.32
CA TYR A 84 -1.52 0.58 -5.64
C TYR A 84 -2.15 -0.46 -6.55
N MET A 85 -2.69 -0.03 -7.68
CA MET A 85 -3.50 -0.86 -8.56
C MET A 85 -2.72 -1.57 -9.68
N LYS A 86 -1.46 -1.24 -9.87
CA LYS A 86 -0.63 -1.86 -10.89
C LYS A 86 0.23 -2.98 -10.32
N VAL A 87 0.55 -3.95 -11.15
CA VAL A 87 1.51 -5.01 -10.82
C VAL A 87 2.91 -4.45 -11.01
N LEU A 88 3.78 -4.66 -10.02
CA LEU A 88 5.17 -4.24 -10.13
C LEU A 88 5.94 -5.14 -11.09
N PRO A 89 6.82 -4.55 -11.93
CA PRO A 89 7.67 -5.35 -12.81
C PRO A 89 8.69 -6.17 -12.02
N LYS A 90 9.10 -7.26 -12.62
CA LYS A 90 10.05 -8.20 -12.02
C LYS A 90 11.34 -7.52 -11.55
N GLU A 91 11.86 -6.57 -12.31
CA GLU A 91 13.10 -5.87 -11.99
C GLU A 91 13.01 -5.10 -10.68
N ILE A 92 11.86 -4.48 -10.39
CA ILE A 92 11.64 -3.76 -9.14
C ILE A 92 11.58 -4.75 -7.98
N ILE A 93 10.84 -5.86 -8.16
CA ILE A 93 10.70 -6.90 -7.13
C ILE A 93 12.06 -7.50 -6.79
N GLU A 94 12.88 -7.80 -7.78
CA GLU A 94 14.23 -8.35 -7.57
C GLU A 94 15.14 -7.36 -6.82
N ARG A 95 15.12 -6.09 -7.24
CA ARG A 95 15.96 -5.05 -6.62
C ARG A 95 15.59 -4.77 -5.18
N TYR A 96 14.30 -4.84 -4.86
CA TYR A 96 13.77 -4.58 -3.52
C TYR A 96 13.25 -5.85 -2.84
N ARG A 97 13.84 -7.00 -3.14
CA ARG A 97 13.46 -8.29 -2.54
C ARG A 97 13.43 -8.20 -1.01
N ASN A 98 12.32 -8.63 -0.41
CA ASN A 98 12.05 -8.54 1.03
C ASN A 98 11.99 -7.10 1.59
N LYS A 99 11.82 -6.12 0.72
CA LYS A 99 11.73 -4.70 1.09
C LYS A 99 10.48 -4.03 0.51
N ILE A 100 9.57 -4.80 -0.06
CA ILE A 100 8.28 -4.31 -0.56
C ILE A 100 7.18 -4.94 0.26
N ILE A 101 6.34 -4.12 0.87
CA ILE A 101 5.15 -4.59 1.59
C ILE A 101 3.89 -4.01 0.96
N ASN A 102 2.81 -4.78 1.04
CA ASN A 102 1.49 -4.40 0.55
C ASN A 102 0.46 -4.54 1.66
N ILE A 103 -0.54 -3.69 1.62
CA ILE A 103 -1.69 -3.75 2.53
C ILE A 103 -2.86 -4.23 1.69
N HIS A 104 -3.36 -5.43 1.97
CA HIS A 104 -4.52 -6.01 1.28
C HIS A 104 -5.75 -5.94 2.20
N PRO A 105 -6.91 -5.49 1.70
CA PRO A 105 -8.08 -5.23 2.53
C PRO A 105 -8.92 -6.47 2.85
N SER A 106 -8.28 -7.61 3.06
CA SER A 106 -8.96 -8.83 3.52
C SER A 106 -8.04 -9.67 4.39
N LEU A 107 -8.60 -10.71 4.99
CA LEU A 107 -7.83 -11.73 5.72
C LEU A 107 -7.38 -12.80 4.72
N ILE A 108 -6.21 -12.62 4.12
CA ILE A 108 -5.64 -13.60 3.18
C ILE A 108 -5.59 -14.98 3.86
N PRO A 109 -5.96 -16.08 3.20
CA PRO A 109 -6.15 -16.24 1.75
C PRO A 109 -7.56 -15.94 1.21
N LYS A 110 -8.47 -15.45 2.03
CA LYS A 110 -9.82 -15.12 1.57
C LYS A 110 -9.81 -13.80 0.80
N TYR A 111 -10.60 -13.73 -0.28
CA TYR A 111 -10.83 -12.52 -1.07
C TYR A 111 -9.53 -11.82 -1.50
N CYS A 112 -8.60 -12.60 -2.02
CA CYS A 112 -7.33 -12.09 -2.53
C CYS A 112 -7.02 -12.64 -3.92
N GLY A 113 -5.97 -12.12 -4.55
CA GLY A 113 -5.58 -12.50 -5.89
C GLY A 113 -6.13 -11.57 -6.96
N LYS A 114 -6.06 -12.01 -8.21
CA LYS A 114 -6.45 -11.20 -9.36
C LYS A 114 -7.90 -10.73 -9.28
N GLY A 115 -8.11 -9.43 -9.41
CA GLY A 115 -9.44 -8.82 -9.40
C GLY A 115 -9.97 -8.43 -8.01
N PHE A 116 -9.31 -8.86 -6.92
CA PHE A 116 -9.70 -8.50 -5.57
C PHE A 116 -8.90 -7.29 -5.08
N TYR A 117 -9.50 -6.12 -5.18
CA TYR A 117 -8.90 -4.87 -4.71
C TYR A 117 -9.98 -3.86 -4.30
N GLY A 118 -9.64 -2.99 -3.36
CA GLY A 118 -10.49 -1.88 -2.92
C GLY A 118 -11.87 -2.33 -2.47
N LYS A 119 -12.90 -1.61 -2.88
CA LYS A 119 -14.30 -1.91 -2.52
C LYS A 119 -14.81 -3.23 -3.04
N ARG A 120 -14.20 -3.79 -4.09
CA ARG A 120 -14.57 -5.13 -4.60
C ARG A 120 -14.38 -6.20 -3.55
N VAL A 121 -13.33 -6.07 -2.72
CA VAL A 121 -13.06 -6.98 -1.62
C VAL A 121 -14.18 -6.88 -0.58
N HIS A 122 -14.51 -5.67 -0.15
CA HIS A 122 -15.54 -5.44 0.86
C HIS A 122 -16.92 -5.91 0.39
N LYS A 123 -17.24 -5.66 -0.88
CA LYS A 123 -18.47 -6.15 -1.49
C LYS A 123 -18.54 -7.68 -1.46
N ALA A 124 -17.46 -8.35 -1.85
CA ALA A 124 -17.38 -9.81 -1.85
C ALA A 124 -17.53 -10.39 -0.44
N VAL A 125 -16.90 -9.76 0.55
CA VAL A 125 -17.00 -10.16 1.97
C VAL A 125 -18.44 -10.07 2.44
N LEU A 126 -19.15 -9.01 2.13
CA LEU A 126 -20.56 -8.83 2.51
C LEU A 126 -21.47 -9.83 1.78
N GLU A 127 -21.27 -10.03 0.48
CA GLU A 127 -22.04 -11.01 -0.31
C GLU A 127 -21.79 -12.44 0.16
N GLY A 128 -20.62 -12.75 0.67
CA GLY A 128 -20.27 -14.05 1.24
C GLY A 128 -20.82 -14.30 2.63
N GLY A 129 -21.48 -13.32 3.24
CA GLY A 129 -22.05 -13.46 4.59
C GLY A 129 -21.00 -13.59 5.70
N GLU A 130 -19.81 -13.09 5.48
CA GLU A 130 -18.72 -13.17 6.46
C GLU A 130 -19.03 -12.32 7.70
N LYS A 131 -18.66 -12.83 8.87
CA LYS A 131 -18.84 -12.14 10.15
C LYS A 131 -17.59 -11.34 10.55
N GLU A 132 -16.46 -11.65 9.94
CA GLU A 132 -15.19 -10.96 10.16
C GLU A 132 -14.57 -10.61 8.81
N SER A 133 -13.90 -9.48 8.77
CA SER A 133 -13.00 -9.09 7.70
C SER A 133 -11.72 -8.56 8.32
N GLY A 134 -10.94 -7.83 7.59
CA GLY A 134 -9.72 -7.21 8.11
C GLY A 134 -8.77 -6.81 7.02
N ALA A 135 -7.51 -6.66 7.41
CA ALA A 135 -6.44 -6.32 6.49
C ALA A 135 -5.24 -7.24 6.73
N THR A 136 -4.50 -7.49 5.68
CA THR A 136 -3.27 -8.26 5.71
C THR A 136 -2.12 -7.39 5.20
N VAL A 137 -1.02 -7.36 5.95
CA VAL A 137 0.25 -6.78 5.49
C VAL A 137 1.16 -7.94 5.12
N HIS A 138 1.66 -7.96 3.90
CA HIS A 138 2.51 -9.05 3.41
C HIS A 138 3.65 -8.53 2.55
N PHE A 139 4.71 -9.32 2.44
CA PHE A 139 5.76 -9.05 1.47
C PHE A 139 5.24 -9.29 0.06
N VAL A 140 5.78 -8.54 -0.89
CA VAL A 140 5.42 -8.63 -2.31
C VAL A 140 6.45 -9.51 -3.03
N ASP A 141 5.95 -10.52 -3.73
CA ASP A 141 6.71 -11.36 -4.64
C ASP A 141 6.12 -11.25 -6.05
N GLU A 142 6.49 -12.15 -6.95
CA GLU A 142 6.05 -12.13 -8.35
C GLU A 142 4.56 -12.51 -8.53
N GLY A 143 3.93 -13.09 -7.51
CA GLY A 143 2.51 -13.44 -7.55
C GLY A 143 1.61 -12.30 -7.08
N VAL A 144 0.30 -12.48 -7.22
CA VAL A 144 -0.68 -11.52 -6.73
C VAL A 144 -1.16 -11.94 -5.34
N ASP A 145 -0.81 -11.15 -4.33
CA ASP A 145 -1.17 -11.39 -2.91
C ASP A 145 -0.65 -12.75 -2.38
N THR A 146 0.49 -13.20 -2.87
CA THR A 146 1.06 -14.52 -2.54
C THR A 146 2.28 -14.48 -1.63
N GLY A 147 2.84 -13.30 -1.36
CA GLY A 147 4.02 -13.16 -0.52
C GLY A 147 3.75 -13.49 0.94
N GLU A 148 4.83 -13.69 1.70
CA GLU A 148 4.76 -14.03 3.12
C GLU A 148 3.97 -13.00 3.91
N ILE A 149 3.03 -13.46 4.74
CA ILE A 149 2.21 -12.60 5.61
C ILE A 149 3.05 -12.13 6.79
N ILE A 150 3.04 -10.80 7.02
CA ILE A 150 3.73 -10.17 8.13
C ILE A 150 2.77 -9.98 9.31
N LEU A 151 1.57 -9.47 9.04
CA LEU A 151 0.59 -9.10 10.04
C LEU A 151 -0.82 -9.16 9.48
N GLN A 152 -1.77 -9.56 10.31
CA GLN A 152 -3.21 -9.47 9.99
C GLN A 152 -3.95 -8.82 11.16
N GLU A 153 -4.90 -7.96 10.83
CA GLU A 153 -5.78 -7.33 11.81
C GLU A 153 -7.23 -7.64 11.44
N LYS A 154 -8.00 -8.14 12.40
CA LYS A 154 -9.41 -8.50 12.22
C LYS A 154 -10.33 -7.36 12.62
N VAL A 155 -11.44 -7.23 11.90
CA VAL A 155 -12.53 -6.34 12.26
C VAL A 155 -13.86 -7.09 12.11
N PRO A 156 -14.86 -6.82 12.97
CA PRO A 156 -16.18 -7.45 12.82
C PRO A 156 -16.92 -6.85 11.64
N VAL A 157 -17.70 -7.68 10.95
CA VAL A 157 -18.68 -7.23 9.96
C VAL A 157 -20.01 -7.11 10.69
N LEU A 158 -20.53 -5.91 10.79
CA LEU A 158 -21.76 -5.62 11.53
C LEU A 158 -22.98 -5.64 10.60
N GLU A 159 -24.14 -5.91 11.18
CA GLU A 159 -25.41 -5.81 10.45
C GLU A 159 -25.58 -4.38 9.93
N GLY A 160 -25.92 -4.26 8.64
CA GLY A 160 -26.05 -2.96 7.99
C GLY A 160 -24.77 -2.38 7.41
N ASP A 161 -23.63 -3.05 7.57
CA ASP A 161 -22.38 -2.60 6.96
C ASP A 161 -22.48 -2.57 5.44
N THR A 162 -21.86 -1.57 4.84
CA THR A 162 -21.75 -1.38 3.39
C THR A 162 -20.26 -1.46 2.97
N PRO A 163 -19.96 -1.59 1.66
CA PRO A 163 -18.57 -1.56 1.19
C PRO A 163 -17.83 -0.26 1.54
N ASP A 164 -18.54 0.83 1.75
CA ASP A 164 -18.00 2.12 2.17
C ASP A 164 -17.73 2.13 3.67
#